data_98391507d3ef73b05edd02dcb24c48b3
#
_entry.id   98391507d3ef73b05edd02dcb24c48b3
#
_cell.length_a   1.000
_cell.length_b   1.000
_cell.length_c   1.000
_cell.angle_alpha   90.00
_cell.angle_beta   90.00
_cell.angle_gamma   90.00
#
_symmetry.space_group_name_H-M   'P 1'
#
loop_
_entity.id
_entity.type
_entity.pdbx_description
1 polymer ?
#
loop_
_entity_poly.entity_id
_entity_poly.type
_entity_poly.pdbx_seq_one_letter_code
_entity_poly.pdbx_strand_id
1 'polypeptide(L)'
;MKRLSWGLAPTLALVLAIALPGAAAAAPVLRVGLVDGSPPCSYREAGVWRGLAVDLWNRVATLEEIPYVVSQWPSVRQMLEASREGKVDVAVGCINVSPDRLERYRFSLPFQEDGLAVMVVKSRLDLGRSFLSALLTPTLLQLLGSYLLAIAVLTGITLRLEVRHHPATDGRRNSLRHVSKVFQVLATGPGSNTIVTTTRGNGVVILAYLVRIVSASLLVGYLTVNVAGEVQGRASGDIRSPADLRGRRVGVRSGTVSESLLKELNTTSTGPKATIVPLASIGEGGALQAERRIDALLGDNLQLSYLLLQEEAMGFLPSLALEGIRPESQAFAYAPALPEATANRIDQAISALKRSGVVSELRQQATTRGNPQAR
;
A
#
# COMPACT_ATOMS: atom_id res chain seq x y z
N MET A 1 -9.89 99.43 57.52
CA MET A 1 -8.68 98.68 57.26
C MET A 1 -9.03 97.19 57.19
N LYS A 2 -9.30 96.64 56.04
CA LYS A 2 -9.58 95.19 55.84
C LYS A 2 -8.64 94.66 54.75
N ARG A 3 -7.80 93.73 55.13
CA ARG A 3 -6.87 93.06 54.21
C ARG A 3 -7.60 91.96 53.46
N LEU A 4 -7.53 91.96 52.14
CA LEU A 4 -8.05 90.99 51.29
C LEU A 4 -6.97 89.90 51.09
N SER A 5 -7.25 88.62 51.45
CA SER A 5 -6.36 87.52 51.22
C SER A 5 -6.83 86.80 49.94
N TRP A 6 -5.94 86.72 48.98
CA TRP A 6 -6.15 85.91 47.75
C TRP A 6 -5.69 84.49 47.99
N GLY A 7 -6.62 83.57 47.91
CA GLY A 7 -6.31 82.16 47.94
C GLY A 7 -5.89 81.61 46.54
N LEU A 8 -4.73 80.98 46.50
CA LEU A 8 -4.24 80.24 45.35
C LEU A 8 -4.97 78.92 45.29
N ALA A 9 -5.67 78.67 44.18
CA ALA A 9 -6.19 77.34 43.84
C ALA A 9 -5.10 76.52 43.16
N PRO A 10 -4.88 75.25 43.54
CA PRO A 10 -3.96 74.36 42.82
C PRO A 10 -4.65 73.83 41.54
N THR A 11 -4.09 74.19 40.40
CA THR A 11 -4.42 73.58 39.11
C THR A 11 -3.97 72.08 39.08
N LEU A 12 -4.95 71.20 39.10
CA LEU A 12 -4.74 69.74 38.93
C LEU A 12 -4.42 69.47 37.47
N ALA A 13 -3.15 69.23 37.12
CA ALA A 13 -2.72 68.85 35.83
C ALA A 13 -3.04 67.34 35.62
N LEU A 14 -4.11 67.03 34.86
CA LEU A 14 -4.47 65.69 34.44
C LEU A 14 -3.49 65.23 33.35
N VAL A 15 -2.47 64.47 33.72
CA VAL A 15 -1.57 63.80 32.77
C VAL A 15 -2.34 62.61 32.11
N LEU A 16 -2.82 62.84 30.91
CA LEU A 16 -3.42 61.76 30.04
C LEU A 16 -2.28 60.92 29.54
N ALA A 17 -2.05 59.76 30.17
CA ALA A 17 -1.13 58.72 29.68
C ALA A 17 -1.73 58.09 28.42
N ILE A 18 -1.30 58.56 27.25
CA ILE A 18 -1.56 57.93 25.98
C ILE A 18 -0.79 56.61 25.99
N ALA A 19 -1.48 55.50 26.29
CA ALA A 19 -0.95 54.16 26.08
C ALA A 19 -0.75 53.97 24.56
N LEU A 20 0.47 54.12 24.09
CA LEU A 20 0.87 53.73 22.76
C LEU A 20 0.56 52.21 22.64
N PRO A 21 -0.19 51.76 21.62
CA PRO A 21 -0.35 50.33 21.39
C PRO A 21 1.07 49.77 21.21
N GLY A 22 1.46 48.86 22.11
CA GLY A 22 2.74 48.19 22.03
C GLY A 22 2.87 47.63 20.61
N ALA A 23 3.95 47.97 19.93
CA ALA A 23 4.27 47.41 18.63
C ALA A 23 4.20 45.89 18.77
N ALA A 24 3.17 45.26 18.18
CA ALA A 24 3.07 43.83 18.11
C ALA A 24 4.37 43.34 17.47
N ALA A 25 5.23 42.70 18.27
CA ALA A 25 6.47 42.13 17.77
C ALA A 25 6.10 41.18 16.61
N ALA A 26 6.58 41.49 15.40
CA ALA A 26 6.32 40.66 14.24
C ALA A 26 6.70 39.23 14.59
N ALA A 27 5.79 38.29 14.36
CA ALA A 27 6.04 36.88 14.64
C ALA A 27 7.33 36.45 13.92
N PRO A 28 8.25 35.76 14.60
CA PRO A 28 9.50 35.33 13.98
C PRO A 28 9.24 34.46 12.76
N VAL A 29 9.89 34.78 11.65
CA VAL A 29 9.79 33.99 10.39
C VAL A 29 10.49 32.67 10.61
N LEU A 30 9.76 31.56 10.54
CA LEU A 30 10.32 30.18 10.71
C LEU A 30 11.08 29.73 9.48
N ARG A 31 12.21 29.07 9.71
CA ARG A 31 12.99 28.39 8.66
C ARG A 31 12.51 26.96 8.53
N VAL A 32 11.84 26.64 7.43
CA VAL A 32 11.27 25.31 7.14
C VAL A 32 12.20 24.55 6.21
N GLY A 33 12.65 23.37 6.64
CA GLY A 33 13.43 22.47 5.82
C GLY A 33 12.53 21.51 5.05
N LEU A 34 12.82 21.32 3.76
CA LEU A 34 12.16 20.35 2.87
C LEU A 34 13.19 19.51 2.14
N VAL A 35 12.84 18.26 1.82
CA VAL A 35 13.63 17.35 0.96
C VAL A 35 12.89 17.14 -0.35
N ASP A 36 13.57 17.42 -1.47
CA ASP A 36 13.02 17.15 -2.79
C ASP A 36 13.09 15.66 -3.17
N GLY A 37 12.32 15.26 -4.18
CA GLY A 37 12.35 13.89 -4.70
C GLY A 37 11.81 12.82 -3.74
N SER A 38 10.91 13.19 -2.83
CA SER A 38 10.24 12.29 -1.89
C SER A 38 8.71 12.24 -2.11
N PRO A 39 8.22 11.96 -3.34
CA PRO A 39 6.79 11.82 -3.57
C PRO A 39 6.25 10.62 -2.76
N PRO A 40 5.00 10.69 -2.29
CA PRO A 40 4.06 11.82 -2.36
C PRO A 40 4.19 12.80 -1.18
N CYS A 41 5.24 12.72 -0.36
CA CYS A 41 5.41 13.52 0.88
C CYS A 41 5.89 14.94 0.63
N SER A 42 7.04 15.08 -0.08
CA SER A 42 7.63 16.37 -0.43
C SER A 42 8.42 16.26 -1.73
N TYR A 43 8.06 17.03 -2.73
CA TYR A 43 8.71 17.06 -4.04
C TYR A 43 8.41 18.38 -4.75
N ARG A 44 9.15 18.66 -5.83
CA ARG A 44 8.90 19.83 -6.68
C ARG A 44 8.26 19.41 -8.00
N GLU A 45 7.17 20.07 -8.34
CA GLU A 45 6.50 19.96 -9.62
C GLU A 45 6.44 21.35 -10.27
N ALA A 46 7.02 21.50 -11.44
CA ALA A 46 7.14 22.80 -12.14
C ALA A 46 7.70 23.93 -11.23
N GLY A 47 8.66 23.62 -10.36
CA GLY A 47 9.27 24.57 -9.45
C GLY A 47 8.49 24.85 -8.15
N VAL A 48 7.28 24.34 -8.01
CA VAL A 48 6.41 24.51 -6.84
C VAL A 48 6.54 23.28 -5.92
N TRP A 49 6.65 23.54 -4.62
CA TRP A 49 6.63 22.49 -3.62
C TRP A 49 5.24 21.87 -3.47
N ARG A 50 5.17 20.55 -3.47
CA ARG A 50 3.97 19.74 -3.41
C ARG A 50 4.16 18.54 -2.48
N GLY A 51 3.05 17.93 -2.10
CA GLY A 51 3.01 16.66 -1.39
C GLY A 51 2.35 16.74 -0.02
N LEU A 52 2.00 15.58 0.53
CA LEU A 52 1.23 15.47 1.77
C LEU A 52 1.79 16.33 2.91
N ALA A 53 3.09 16.21 3.18
CA ALA A 53 3.72 16.94 4.28
C ALA A 53 3.77 18.46 4.01
N VAL A 54 4.02 18.84 2.75
CA VAL A 54 4.05 20.25 2.32
C VAL A 54 2.66 20.86 2.41
N ASP A 55 1.66 20.15 1.87
CA ASP A 55 0.27 20.63 1.85
C ASP A 55 -0.29 20.73 3.28
N LEU A 56 0.07 19.77 4.16
CA LEU A 56 -0.26 19.84 5.59
C LEU A 56 0.41 21.04 6.29
N TRP A 57 1.71 21.24 6.04
CA TRP A 57 2.42 22.39 6.60
C TRP A 57 1.78 23.72 6.17
N ASN A 58 1.44 23.86 4.89
CA ASN A 58 0.77 25.04 4.37
C ASN A 58 -0.57 25.30 5.10
N ARG A 59 -1.35 24.24 5.40
CA ARG A 59 -2.59 24.36 6.18
C ARG A 59 -2.32 24.81 7.63
N VAL A 60 -1.30 24.21 8.28
CA VAL A 60 -0.88 24.58 9.63
C VAL A 60 -0.42 26.04 9.67
N ALA A 61 0.48 26.42 8.76
CA ALA A 61 1.02 27.78 8.71
C ALA A 61 -0.07 28.84 8.44
N THR A 62 -1.04 28.52 7.57
CA THR A 62 -2.17 29.41 7.29
C THR A 62 -3.11 29.52 8.50
N LEU A 63 -3.42 28.40 9.16
CA LEU A 63 -4.33 28.38 10.31
C LEU A 63 -3.77 29.18 11.50
N GLU A 64 -2.47 29.07 11.70
CA GLU A 64 -1.76 29.69 12.81
C GLU A 64 -1.08 31.04 12.46
N GLU A 65 -1.27 31.53 11.23
CA GLU A 65 -0.66 32.78 10.73
C GLU A 65 0.86 32.79 10.95
N ILE A 66 1.55 31.65 10.68
CA ILE A 66 2.99 31.53 10.87
C ILE A 66 3.72 31.91 9.57
N PRO A 67 4.48 33.03 9.56
CA PRO A 67 5.33 33.34 8.43
C PRO A 67 6.53 32.39 8.38
N TYR A 68 6.89 31.91 7.19
CA TYR A 68 8.02 31.00 7.04
C TYR A 68 8.75 31.16 5.70
N VAL A 69 10.00 30.72 5.68
CA VAL A 69 10.83 30.60 4.48
C VAL A 69 11.28 29.15 4.31
N VAL A 70 11.32 28.68 3.07
CA VAL A 70 11.69 27.29 2.75
C VAL A 70 13.16 27.18 2.40
N SER A 71 13.84 26.19 2.96
CA SER A 71 15.19 25.75 2.60
C SER A 71 15.17 24.30 2.10
N GLN A 72 15.85 24.03 0.99
CA GLN A 72 15.96 22.68 0.41
C GLN A 72 17.17 21.94 1.01
N TRP A 73 16.95 20.67 1.33
CA TRP A 73 17.98 19.78 1.89
C TRP A 73 18.15 18.52 1.03
N PRO A 74 19.38 17.99 0.91
CA PRO A 74 19.65 16.84 0.05
C PRO A 74 19.05 15.52 0.55
N SER A 75 18.85 15.40 1.89
CA SER A 75 18.33 14.18 2.50
C SER A 75 17.62 14.47 3.82
N VAL A 76 16.73 13.57 4.24
CA VAL A 76 16.06 13.65 5.56
C VAL A 76 17.06 13.66 6.70
N ARG A 77 18.14 12.87 6.60
CA ARG A 77 19.19 12.85 7.62
C ARG A 77 19.84 14.21 7.79
N GLN A 78 20.26 14.86 6.68
CA GLN A 78 20.90 16.17 6.73
C GLN A 78 19.93 17.26 7.21
N MET A 79 18.66 17.17 6.81
CA MET A 79 17.62 18.09 7.28
C MET A 79 17.39 17.97 8.80
N LEU A 80 17.35 16.75 9.34
CA LEU A 80 17.23 16.50 10.78
C LEU A 80 18.45 17.01 11.56
N GLU A 81 19.67 16.79 11.05
CA GLU A 81 20.88 17.35 11.67
C GLU A 81 20.87 18.89 11.63
N ALA A 82 20.43 19.49 10.52
CA ALA A 82 20.28 20.94 10.42
C ALA A 82 19.23 21.49 11.40
N SER A 83 18.16 20.74 11.67
CA SER A 83 17.18 21.09 12.70
C SER A 83 17.80 21.03 14.10
N ARG A 84 18.57 19.99 14.40
CA ARG A 84 19.29 19.85 15.66
C ARG A 84 20.31 20.97 15.88
N GLU A 85 20.99 21.41 14.82
CA GLU A 85 21.94 22.51 14.83
C GLU A 85 21.26 23.90 14.82
N GLY A 86 19.94 23.97 14.77
CA GLY A 86 19.19 25.23 14.74
C GLY A 86 19.29 26.00 13.42
N LYS A 87 19.68 25.36 12.32
CA LYS A 87 19.66 25.92 10.96
C LYS A 87 18.26 25.87 10.33
N VAL A 88 17.45 24.92 10.76
CA VAL A 88 16.05 24.71 10.38
C VAL A 88 15.23 24.70 11.66
N ASP A 89 14.15 25.47 11.72
CA ASP A 89 13.28 25.53 12.88
C ASP A 89 12.26 24.39 12.87
N VAL A 90 11.73 24.04 11.67
CA VAL A 90 10.82 22.93 11.47
C VAL A 90 11.24 22.13 10.24
N ALA A 91 11.60 20.87 10.43
CA ALA A 91 11.85 19.92 9.36
C ALA A 91 10.52 19.27 8.94
N VAL A 92 10.07 19.56 7.72
CA VAL A 92 8.78 19.13 7.18
C VAL A 92 8.96 18.00 6.18
N GLY A 93 8.28 16.89 6.43
CA GLY A 93 8.33 15.67 5.61
C GLY A 93 7.54 14.55 6.29
N CYS A 94 7.35 13.42 5.60
CA CYS A 94 6.86 12.19 6.24
C CYS A 94 8.05 11.53 6.97
N ILE A 95 8.38 12.08 8.14
CA ILE A 95 9.56 11.66 8.90
C ILE A 95 9.13 10.61 9.91
N ASN A 96 9.60 9.37 9.75
CA ASN A 96 9.31 8.28 10.65
C ASN A 96 9.93 8.55 12.03
N VAL A 97 9.12 8.40 13.07
CA VAL A 97 9.49 8.59 14.47
C VAL A 97 9.98 7.25 15.03
N SER A 98 11.27 6.96 14.83
CA SER A 98 11.89 5.76 15.37
C SER A 98 12.50 6.02 16.75
N PRO A 99 12.71 4.96 17.59
CA PRO A 99 13.35 5.11 18.91
C PRO A 99 14.68 5.87 18.86
N ASP A 100 15.57 5.50 17.94
CA ASP A 100 16.87 6.16 17.77
C ASP A 100 16.76 7.65 17.42
N ARG A 101 15.69 8.05 16.75
CA ARG A 101 15.42 9.44 16.38
C ARG A 101 14.81 10.21 17.54
N LEU A 102 13.94 9.57 18.34
CA LEU A 102 13.35 10.19 19.54
C LEU A 102 14.41 10.59 20.56
N GLU A 103 15.51 9.84 20.66
CA GLU A 103 16.62 10.19 21.55
C GLU A 103 17.37 11.47 21.12
N ARG A 104 17.32 11.81 19.83
CA ARG A 104 18.17 12.90 19.25
C ARG A 104 17.39 14.10 18.77
N TYR A 105 16.11 13.93 18.45
CA TYR A 105 15.28 14.97 17.80
C TYR A 105 13.96 15.14 18.53
N ARG A 106 13.47 16.36 18.56
CA ARG A 106 12.14 16.70 19.06
C ARG A 106 11.15 16.62 17.90
N PHE A 107 10.02 15.91 18.10
CA PHE A 107 9.00 15.73 17.08
C PHE A 107 7.70 16.46 17.43
N SER A 108 6.92 16.80 16.40
CA SER A 108 5.55 17.24 16.52
C SER A 108 4.62 16.08 16.93
N LEU A 109 3.35 16.39 17.19
CA LEU A 109 2.32 15.36 17.16
C LEU A 109 2.34 14.64 15.81
N PRO A 110 2.23 13.30 15.81
CA PRO A 110 2.14 12.54 14.57
C PRO A 110 0.88 12.90 13.78
N PHE A 111 1.04 13.19 12.50
CA PHE A 111 -0.11 13.49 11.64
C PHE A 111 -0.67 12.23 10.96
N GLN A 112 0.13 11.18 10.79
CA GLN A 112 -0.32 9.87 10.31
C GLN A 112 0.54 8.75 10.89
N GLU A 113 0.01 7.53 10.79
CA GLU A 113 0.75 6.29 11.01
C GLU A 113 0.92 5.60 9.66
N ASP A 114 2.11 5.12 9.40
CA ASP A 114 2.46 4.35 8.23
C ASP A 114 3.44 3.25 8.63
N GLY A 115 3.68 2.30 7.74
CA GLY A 115 4.65 1.25 7.94
C GLY A 115 5.59 1.15 6.74
N LEU A 116 6.59 0.29 6.87
CA LEU A 116 7.39 -0.10 5.72
C LEU A 116 6.65 -1.17 4.92
N ALA A 117 6.87 -1.16 3.61
CA ALA A 117 6.35 -2.15 2.69
C ALA A 117 7.45 -2.61 1.72
N VAL A 118 7.22 -3.76 1.10
CA VAL A 118 8.08 -4.32 0.06
C VAL A 118 7.31 -4.35 -1.24
N MET A 119 7.83 -3.69 -2.27
CA MET A 119 7.30 -3.75 -3.63
C MET A 119 8.14 -4.68 -4.49
N VAL A 120 7.47 -5.45 -5.35
CA VAL A 120 8.07 -6.29 -6.38
C VAL A 120 7.40 -6.04 -7.72
N VAL A 121 8.15 -6.16 -8.82
CA VAL A 121 7.61 -6.05 -10.17
C VAL A 121 7.69 -7.42 -10.84
N LYS A 122 6.57 -7.90 -11.36
CA LYS A 122 6.47 -9.18 -12.07
C LYS A 122 6.48 -8.99 -13.57
N SER A 123 7.04 -9.97 -14.26
CA SER A 123 6.90 -10.04 -15.70
C SER A 123 5.56 -10.72 -16.09
N ARG A 124 5.04 -10.39 -17.28
CA ARG A 124 3.87 -11.08 -17.83
C ARG A 124 4.08 -12.59 -18.01
N LEU A 125 5.32 -13.02 -18.21
CA LEU A 125 5.69 -14.44 -18.29
C LEU A 125 5.55 -15.15 -16.93
N ASP A 126 5.87 -14.47 -15.84
CA ASP A 126 5.73 -15.01 -14.49
C ASP A 126 4.24 -15.18 -14.12
N LEU A 127 3.37 -14.29 -14.60
CA LEU A 127 1.92 -14.44 -14.47
C LEU A 127 1.40 -15.67 -15.22
N GLY A 128 1.86 -15.89 -16.46
CA GLY A 128 1.48 -17.08 -17.24
C GLY A 128 1.88 -18.39 -16.56
N ARG A 129 3.11 -18.44 -16.02
CA ARG A 129 3.59 -19.60 -15.25
C ARG A 129 2.80 -19.80 -13.95
N SER A 130 2.50 -18.73 -13.23
CA SER A 130 1.69 -18.78 -12.00
C SER A 130 0.27 -19.24 -12.29
N PHE A 131 -0.36 -18.76 -13.38
CA PHE A 131 -1.67 -19.20 -13.80
C PHE A 131 -1.66 -20.69 -14.16
N LEU A 132 -0.68 -21.15 -14.92
CA LEU A 132 -0.55 -22.58 -15.29
C LEU A 132 -0.31 -23.44 -14.04
N SER A 133 0.51 -23.00 -13.09
CA SER A 133 0.73 -23.72 -11.83
C SER A 133 -0.53 -23.79 -10.96
N ALA A 134 -1.37 -22.74 -10.99
CA ALA A 134 -2.67 -22.72 -10.30
C ALA A 134 -3.65 -23.73 -10.90
N LEU A 135 -3.62 -23.94 -12.22
CA LEU A 135 -4.43 -24.94 -12.90
C LEU A 135 -3.95 -26.39 -12.67
N LEU A 136 -2.68 -26.58 -12.33
CA LEU A 136 -2.08 -27.90 -12.09
C LEU A 136 -1.98 -28.26 -10.60
N THR A 137 -2.75 -27.60 -9.74
CA THR A 137 -2.76 -27.92 -8.31
C THR A 137 -3.30 -29.34 -8.06
N PRO A 138 -2.71 -30.10 -7.12
CA PRO A 138 -3.19 -31.45 -6.78
C PRO A 138 -4.68 -31.51 -6.44
N THR A 139 -5.19 -30.49 -5.74
CA THR A 139 -6.60 -30.39 -5.36
C THR A 139 -7.52 -30.25 -6.57
N LEU A 140 -7.14 -29.43 -7.57
CA LEU A 140 -7.93 -29.27 -8.80
C LEU A 140 -7.93 -30.55 -9.60
N LEU A 141 -6.78 -31.25 -9.71
CA LEU A 141 -6.67 -32.54 -10.34
C LEU A 141 -7.52 -33.62 -9.63
N GLN A 142 -7.56 -33.60 -8.29
CA GLN A 142 -8.42 -34.47 -7.49
C GLN A 142 -9.92 -34.19 -7.73
N LEU A 143 -10.33 -32.92 -7.76
CA LEU A 143 -11.73 -32.56 -8.06
C LEU A 143 -12.14 -32.99 -9.46
N LEU A 144 -11.29 -32.77 -10.47
CA LEU A 144 -11.53 -33.19 -11.84
C LEU A 144 -11.54 -34.71 -11.94
N GLY A 145 -10.58 -35.38 -11.30
CA GLY A 145 -10.48 -36.85 -11.27
C GLY A 145 -11.68 -37.47 -10.59
N SER A 146 -12.15 -36.95 -9.45
CA SER A 146 -13.35 -37.47 -8.78
C SER A 146 -14.61 -37.27 -9.61
N TYR A 147 -14.76 -36.17 -10.31
CA TYR A 147 -15.84 -35.93 -11.26
C TYR A 147 -15.82 -36.95 -12.39
N LEU A 148 -14.68 -37.16 -13.06
CA LEU A 148 -14.53 -38.11 -14.15
C LEU A 148 -14.80 -39.54 -13.68
N LEU A 149 -14.35 -39.90 -12.47
CA LEU A 149 -14.61 -41.19 -11.87
C LEU A 149 -16.12 -41.41 -11.62
N ALA A 150 -16.80 -40.41 -11.05
CA ALA A 150 -18.24 -40.47 -10.80
C ALA A 150 -19.01 -40.65 -12.11
N ILE A 151 -18.68 -39.91 -13.18
CA ILE A 151 -19.29 -40.06 -14.49
C ILE A 151 -18.98 -41.45 -15.10
N ALA A 152 -17.78 -41.99 -14.94
CA ALA A 152 -17.42 -43.34 -15.42
C ALA A 152 -18.23 -44.43 -14.70
N VAL A 153 -18.42 -44.30 -13.38
CA VAL A 153 -19.28 -45.21 -12.58
C VAL A 153 -20.74 -45.16 -13.06
N LEU A 154 -21.29 -43.93 -13.23
CA LEU A 154 -22.66 -43.73 -13.71
C LEU A 154 -22.82 -44.29 -15.15
N THR A 155 -21.81 -44.11 -16.02
CA THR A 155 -21.78 -44.73 -17.37
C THR A 155 -21.86 -46.25 -17.28
N GLY A 156 -21.07 -46.86 -16.40
CA GLY A 156 -21.11 -48.31 -16.18
C GLY A 156 -22.47 -48.82 -15.69
N ILE A 157 -23.11 -48.08 -14.78
CA ILE A 157 -24.46 -48.38 -14.28
C ILE A 157 -25.49 -48.29 -15.43
N THR A 158 -25.46 -47.19 -16.20
CA THR A 158 -26.36 -46.98 -17.36
C THR A 158 -26.23 -48.11 -18.37
N LEU A 159 -25.01 -48.46 -18.74
CA LEU A 159 -24.75 -49.56 -19.66
C LEU A 159 -25.30 -50.92 -19.13
N ARG A 160 -25.13 -51.20 -17.84
CA ARG A 160 -25.70 -52.44 -17.25
C ARG A 160 -27.23 -52.44 -17.26
N LEU A 161 -27.89 -51.33 -17.09
CA LEU A 161 -29.33 -51.20 -17.13
C LEU A 161 -29.87 -51.32 -18.55
N GLU A 162 -29.21 -50.74 -19.54
CA GLU A 162 -29.58 -50.76 -20.96
C GLU A 162 -29.34 -52.15 -21.60
N VAL A 163 -28.19 -52.79 -21.35
CA VAL A 163 -27.86 -54.14 -21.91
C VAL A 163 -28.85 -55.20 -21.48
N ARG A 164 -29.53 -55.07 -20.34
CA ARG A 164 -30.60 -56.01 -19.90
C ARG A 164 -31.87 -55.88 -20.75
N HIS A 165 -32.07 -54.75 -21.45
CA HIS A 165 -33.26 -54.51 -22.27
C HIS A 165 -33.02 -54.62 -23.77
N HIS A 166 -31.78 -54.51 -24.25
CA HIS A 166 -31.38 -54.63 -25.63
C HIS A 166 -30.14 -55.53 -25.74
N PRO A 167 -30.28 -56.87 -25.96
CA PRO A 167 -29.13 -57.74 -26.20
C PRO A 167 -28.44 -57.34 -27.51
N ALA A 168 -27.16 -56.95 -27.39
CA ALA A 168 -26.36 -56.46 -28.49
C ALA A 168 -26.16 -57.57 -29.57
N THR A 169 -26.60 -57.28 -30.79
CA THR A 169 -26.42 -58.13 -31.98
C THR A 169 -25.17 -57.74 -32.78
N ASP A 170 -24.29 -56.90 -32.34
CA ASP A 170 -23.14 -56.48 -33.17
C ASP A 170 -21.83 -56.24 -32.36
N GLY A 171 -20.75 -56.67 -32.97
CA GLY A 171 -19.48 -57.02 -32.40
C GLY A 171 -18.71 -55.88 -31.61
N ARG A 172 -17.66 -56.35 -30.98
CA ARG A 172 -16.75 -55.61 -30.01
C ARG A 172 -16.36 -54.17 -30.39
N ARG A 173 -16.43 -53.83 -31.69
CA ARG A 173 -16.09 -52.50 -32.22
C ARG A 173 -17.20 -51.44 -31.97
N ASN A 174 -18.48 -51.89 -31.91
CA ASN A 174 -19.63 -51.03 -31.61
C ASN A 174 -19.77 -50.77 -30.12
N SER A 175 -19.28 -51.66 -29.26
CA SER A 175 -19.31 -51.52 -27.80
C SER A 175 -18.54 -50.32 -27.31
N LEU A 176 -17.30 -50.11 -27.77
CA LEU A 176 -16.47 -48.96 -27.35
C LEU A 176 -17.06 -47.60 -27.81
N ARG A 177 -17.61 -47.55 -29.03
CA ARG A 177 -18.28 -46.33 -29.53
C ARG A 177 -19.54 -46.02 -28.73
N HIS A 178 -20.29 -47.06 -28.33
CA HIS A 178 -21.49 -46.90 -27.52
C HIS A 178 -21.14 -46.42 -26.10
N VAL A 179 -20.15 -47.02 -25.45
CA VAL A 179 -19.61 -46.60 -24.15
C VAL A 179 -19.15 -45.12 -24.19
N SER A 180 -18.38 -44.76 -25.22
CA SER A 180 -17.90 -43.37 -25.40
C SER A 180 -19.05 -42.38 -25.57
N LYS A 181 -20.10 -42.73 -26.32
CA LYS A 181 -21.28 -41.87 -26.49
C LYS A 181 -22.06 -41.69 -25.19
N VAL A 182 -22.30 -42.77 -24.42
CA VAL A 182 -22.98 -42.70 -23.13
C VAL A 182 -22.16 -41.84 -22.15
N PHE A 183 -20.86 -42.10 -22.07
CA PHE A 183 -19.96 -41.28 -21.25
C PHE A 183 -19.99 -39.80 -21.65
N GLN A 184 -19.95 -39.52 -22.96
CA GLN A 184 -20.03 -38.15 -23.47
C GLN A 184 -21.35 -37.47 -23.07
N VAL A 185 -22.49 -38.13 -23.23
CA VAL A 185 -23.80 -37.56 -22.84
C VAL A 185 -23.87 -37.29 -21.34
N LEU A 186 -23.39 -38.20 -20.51
CA LEU A 186 -23.37 -38.00 -19.05
C LEU A 186 -22.38 -36.89 -18.61
N ALA A 187 -21.24 -36.79 -19.27
CA ALA A 187 -20.21 -35.81 -18.96
C ALA A 187 -20.55 -34.38 -19.48
N THR A 188 -21.05 -34.28 -20.72
CA THR A 188 -21.23 -32.96 -21.37
C THR A 188 -22.65 -32.40 -21.28
N GLY A 189 -23.64 -33.25 -20.95
CA GLY A 189 -25.05 -32.87 -20.87
C GLY A 189 -25.83 -33.08 -22.16
N PRO A 190 -27.12 -32.69 -22.24
CA PRO A 190 -28.04 -33.17 -23.26
C PRO A 190 -27.67 -32.71 -24.67
N GLY A 191 -26.99 -33.59 -25.38
CA GLY A 191 -27.30 -33.81 -26.77
C GLY A 191 -28.56 -34.71 -26.82
N SER A 192 -29.27 -34.79 -27.95
CA SER A 192 -30.48 -35.59 -28.10
C SER A 192 -30.39 -36.89 -27.32
N ASN A 193 -31.21 -37.03 -26.28
CA ASN A 193 -31.18 -38.19 -25.34
C ASN A 193 -31.83 -39.44 -25.96
N THR A 194 -31.44 -39.78 -27.17
CA THR A 194 -31.90 -40.95 -27.90
C THR A 194 -31.14 -42.25 -27.53
N ILE A 195 -30.14 -42.12 -26.63
CA ILE A 195 -29.24 -43.23 -26.30
C ILE A 195 -29.72 -44.00 -25.06
N VAL A 196 -30.41 -43.33 -24.12
CA VAL A 196 -30.96 -43.97 -22.91
C VAL A 196 -32.47 -43.96 -23.02
N THR A 197 -33.05 -45.12 -23.14
CA THR A 197 -34.50 -45.30 -23.43
C THR A 197 -35.28 -45.81 -22.23
N THR A 198 -34.60 -46.38 -21.22
CA THR A 198 -35.25 -46.97 -20.07
C THR A 198 -35.54 -45.94 -18.98
N THR A 199 -36.68 -46.07 -18.26
CA THR A 199 -37.04 -45.17 -17.14
C THR A 199 -35.99 -45.15 -16.05
N ARG A 200 -35.36 -46.31 -15.75
CA ARG A 200 -34.27 -46.42 -14.77
C ARG A 200 -32.97 -45.72 -15.26
N GLY A 201 -32.67 -45.86 -16.55
CA GLY A 201 -31.55 -45.17 -17.18
C GLY A 201 -31.72 -43.64 -17.14
N ASN A 202 -32.94 -43.15 -17.41
CA ASN A 202 -33.24 -41.72 -17.30
C ASN A 202 -33.03 -41.17 -15.88
N GLY A 203 -33.34 -41.96 -14.85
CA GLY A 203 -33.02 -41.60 -13.44
C GLY A 203 -31.51 -41.45 -13.22
N VAL A 204 -30.66 -42.28 -13.81
CA VAL A 204 -29.21 -42.15 -13.74
C VAL A 204 -28.72 -40.93 -14.50
N VAL A 205 -29.33 -40.56 -15.63
CA VAL A 205 -29.03 -39.32 -16.37
C VAL A 205 -29.32 -38.09 -15.52
N ILE A 206 -30.47 -38.04 -14.82
CA ILE A 206 -30.80 -36.95 -13.91
C ILE A 206 -29.76 -36.82 -12.79
N LEU A 207 -29.37 -37.96 -12.19
CA LEU A 207 -28.32 -38.00 -11.17
C LEU A 207 -26.98 -37.48 -11.70
N ALA A 208 -26.60 -37.86 -12.94
CA ALA A 208 -25.39 -37.39 -13.60
C ALA A 208 -25.42 -35.83 -13.79
N TYR A 209 -26.59 -35.26 -14.11
CA TYR A 209 -26.76 -33.81 -14.20
C TYR A 209 -26.56 -33.11 -12.86
N LEU A 210 -27.08 -33.67 -11.78
CA LEU A 210 -26.85 -33.13 -10.43
C LEU A 210 -25.38 -33.20 -10.05
N VAL A 211 -24.71 -34.33 -10.27
CA VAL A 211 -23.25 -34.48 -10.05
C VAL A 211 -22.47 -33.44 -10.85
N ARG A 212 -22.85 -33.25 -12.11
CA ARG A 212 -22.21 -32.23 -12.97
C ARG A 212 -22.39 -30.82 -12.43
N ILE A 213 -23.61 -30.43 -12.06
CA ILE A 213 -23.87 -29.08 -11.54
C ILE A 213 -23.06 -28.83 -10.27
N VAL A 214 -23.08 -29.76 -9.32
CA VAL A 214 -22.32 -29.66 -8.07
C VAL A 214 -20.81 -29.60 -8.36
N SER A 215 -20.29 -30.48 -9.21
CA SER A 215 -18.86 -30.51 -9.54
C SER A 215 -18.42 -29.25 -10.28
N ALA A 216 -19.23 -28.71 -11.20
CA ALA A 216 -18.94 -27.47 -11.89
C ALA A 216 -18.93 -26.29 -10.90
N SER A 217 -19.90 -26.23 -9.98
CA SER A 217 -19.95 -25.18 -8.95
C SER A 217 -18.74 -25.24 -8.01
N LEU A 218 -18.32 -26.43 -7.60
CA LEU A 218 -17.12 -26.62 -6.77
C LEU A 218 -15.84 -26.23 -7.52
N LEU A 219 -15.71 -26.61 -8.80
CA LEU A 219 -14.57 -26.25 -9.63
C LEU A 219 -14.49 -24.72 -9.83
N VAL A 220 -15.61 -24.07 -10.17
CA VAL A 220 -15.66 -22.62 -10.33
C VAL A 220 -15.35 -21.93 -9.00
N GLY A 221 -15.97 -22.36 -7.90
CA GLY A 221 -15.72 -21.82 -6.58
C GLY A 221 -14.24 -21.97 -6.16
N TYR A 222 -13.67 -23.15 -6.36
CA TYR A 222 -12.26 -23.40 -6.09
C TYR A 222 -11.34 -22.51 -6.95
N LEU A 223 -11.60 -22.43 -8.26
CA LEU A 223 -10.83 -21.55 -9.16
C LEU A 223 -10.94 -20.08 -8.75
N THR A 224 -12.15 -19.61 -8.43
CA THR A 224 -12.36 -18.21 -8.02
C THR A 224 -11.56 -17.90 -6.75
N VAL A 225 -11.65 -18.74 -5.73
CA VAL A 225 -10.94 -18.50 -4.45
C VAL A 225 -9.42 -18.65 -4.63
N ASN A 226 -8.95 -19.65 -5.33
CA ASN A 226 -7.51 -19.89 -5.45
C ASN A 226 -6.85 -18.99 -6.49
N VAL A 227 -7.49 -18.72 -7.63
CA VAL A 227 -6.95 -17.78 -8.63
C VAL A 227 -6.97 -16.36 -8.07
N ALA A 228 -8.06 -15.94 -7.41
CA ALA A 228 -8.09 -14.64 -6.74
C ALA A 228 -7.07 -14.57 -5.59
N GLY A 229 -6.98 -15.62 -4.76
CA GLY A 229 -5.98 -15.71 -3.68
C GLY A 229 -4.54 -15.80 -4.19
N GLU A 230 -4.29 -16.46 -5.32
CA GLU A 230 -2.97 -16.53 -5.94
C GLU A 230 -2.62 -15.27 -6.74
N VAL A 231 -3.58 -14.63 -7.36
CA VAL A 231 -3.38 -13.31 -7.97
C VAL A 231 -3.10 -12.27 -6.89
N GLN A 232 -3.74 -12.33 -5.74
CA GLN A 232 -3.45 -11.46 -4.59
C GLN A 232 -2.25 -11.93 -3.76
N GLY A 233 -2.09 -13.20 -3.46
CA GLY A 233 -1.04 -13.74 -2.58
C GLY A 233 0.27 -14.11 -3.28
N ARG A 234 0.22 -14.56 -4.55
CA ARG A 234 1.41 -14.76 -5.40
C ARG A 234 1.78 -13.53 -6.22
N ALA A 235 0.89 -12.51 -6.29
CA ALA A 235 1.31 -11.16 -6.59
C ALA A 235 2.46 -10.72 -5.66
N SER A 236 2.49 -11.22 -4.45
CA SER A 236 3.49 -10.90 -3.44
C SER A 236 4.87 -11.58 -3.62
N GLY A 237 5.07 -12.41 -4.64
CA GLY A 237 6.30 -13.21 -4.72
C GLY A 237 6.48 -14.08 -3.47
N ASP A 238 7.61 -14.75 -3.31
CA ASP A 238 7.91 -15.55 -2.11
C ASP A 238 8.28 -14.71 -0.87
N ILE A 239 7.88 -13.42 -0.82
CA ILE A 239 8.18 -12.51 0.29
C ILE A 239 6.95 -12.41 1.18
N ARG A 240 6.96 -13.09 2.32
CA ARG A 240 5.89 -13.11 3.33
C ARG A 240 6.33 -12.51 4.66
N SER A 241 7.62 -12.33 4.82
CA SER A 241 8.24 -11.76 6.01
C SER A 241 9.48 -10.94 5.63
N PRO A 242 9.94 -10.02 6.48
CA PRO A 242 11.20 -9.31 6.24
C PRO A 242 12.39 -10.25 6.08
N ALA A 243 12.35 -11.44 6.69
CA ALA A 243 13.42 -12.43 6.59
C ALA A 243 13.60 -12.98 5.15
N ASP A 244 12.53 -12.96 4.33
CA ASP A 244 12.57 -13.44 2.95
C ASP A 244 13.32 -12.48 2.00
N LEU A 245 13.72 -11.31 2.49
CA LEU A 245 14.60 -10.39 1.77
C LEU A 245 16.06 -10.87 1.76
N ARG A 246 16.41 -11.85 2.58
CA ARG A 246 17.75 -12.42 2.63
C ARG A 246 18.13 -13.09 1.30
N GLY A 247 19.36 -12.88 0.88
CA GLY A 247 19.87 -13.38 -0.40
C GLY A 247 19.35 -12.64 -1.63
N ARG A 248 18.50 -11.60 -1.46
CA ARG A 248 17.97 -10.79 -2.54
C ARG A 248 18.69 -9.45 -2.63
N ARG A 249 18.67 -8.85 -3.82
CA ARG A 249 19.12 -7.47 -4.05
C ARG A 249 17.95 -6.55 -3.72
N VAL A 250 18.07 -5.77 -2.64
CA VAL A 250 16.99 -4.93 -2.13
C VAL A 250 17.38 -3.47 -2.26
N GLY A 251 16.59 -2.73 -3.05
CA GLY A 251 16.73 -1.29 -3.18
C GLY A 251 16.16 -0.58 -1.95
N VAL A 252 16.89 0.36 -1.38
CA VAL A 252 16.43 1.22 -0.27
C VAL A 252 17.01 2.62 -0.38
N ARG A 253 16.25 3.61 0.05
CA ARG A 253 16.79 4.97 0.16
C ARG A 253 17.80 5.04 1.30
N SER A 254 18.95 5.64 1.01
CA SER A 254 20.01 5.85 2.00
C SER A 254 19.54 6.76 3.14
N GLY A 255 19.92 6.42 4.38
CA GLY A 255 19.60 7.22 5.56
C GLY A 255 18.15 7.11 6.07
N THR A 256 17.39 6.11 5.59
CA THR A 256 16.02 5.85 6.02
C THR A 256 15.93 4.69 7.01
N VAL A 257 14.77 4.54 7.65
CA VAL A 257 14.46 3.41 8.53
C VAL A 257 14.50 2.08 7.76
N SER A 258 14.14 2.09 6.48
CA SER A 258 14.23 0.93 5.57
C SER A 258 15.66 0.40 5.46
N GLU A 259 16.64 1.29 5.30
CA GLU A 259 18.06 0.91 5.28
C GLU A 259 18.50 0.32 6.63
N SER A 260 18.06 0.92 7.73
CA SER A 260 18.36 0.45 9.08
C SER A 260 17.80 -0.96 9.33
N LEU A 261 16.57 -1.22 8.90
CA LEU A 261 15.94 -2.54 8.98
C LEU A 261 16.75 -3.61 8.23
N LEU A 262 17.21 -3.33 7.01
CA LEU A 262 18.02 -4.30 6.26
C LEU A 262 19.38 -4.54 6.90
N LYS A 263 20.01 -3.51 7.43
CA LYS A 263 21.27 -3.65 8.19
C LYS A 263 21.08 -4.54 9.42
N GLU A 264 19.99 -4.34 10.16
CA GLU A 264 19.64 -5.16 11.32
C GLU A 264 19.36 -6.62 10.92
N LEU A 265 18.59 -6.86 9.86
CA LEU A 265 18.36 -8.20 9.30
C LEU A 265 19.66 -8.90 8.93
N ASN A 266 20.63 -8.16 8.38
CA ASN A 266 21.92 -8.68 7.99
C ASN A 266 22.85 -8.96 9.19
N THR A 267 22.66 -8.26 10.31
CA THR A 267 23.47 -8.48 11.54
C THR A 267 22.92 -9.62 12.39
N THR A 268 21.61 -9.77 12.47
CA THR A 268 20.93 -10.79 13.28
C THR A 268 20.92 -12.17 12.64
N SER A 269 21.30 -12.31 11.38
CA SER A 269 21.21 -13.57 10.63
C SER A 269 22.54 -14.27 10.48
N THR A 270 22.53 -15.60 10.69
CA THR A 270 23.63 -16.51 10.36
C THR A 270 23.58 -17.04 8.92
N GLY A 271 22.49 -16.72 8.16
CA GLY A 271 22.27 -17.16 6.79
C GLY A 271 22.71 -16.14 5.72
N PRO A 272 22.26 -16.32 4.46
CA PRO A 272 22.57 -15.40 3.37
C PRO A 272 22.09 -13.98 3.72
N LYS A 273 22.91 -12.97 3.40
CA LYS A 273 22.60 -11.57 3.67
C LYS A 273 21.88 -10.95 2.49
N ALA A 274 20.97 -10.00 2.75
CA ALA A 274 20.40 -9.15 1.70
C ALA A 274 21.48 -8.23 1.12
N THR A 275 21.55 -8.13 -0.20
CA THR A 275 22.42 -7.14 -0.87
C THR A 275 21.70 -5.80 -0.87
N ILE A 276 22.22 -4.84 -0.12
CA ILE A 276 21.64 -3.49 -0.02
C ILE A 276 22.08 -2.68 -1.23
N VAL A 277 21.11 -2.22 -2.03
CA VAL A 277 21.34 -1.32 -3.16
C VAL A 277 20.86 0.09 -2.75
N PRO A 278 21.77 1.03 -2.49
CA PRO A 278 21.41 2.37 -2.04
C PRO A 278 20.80 3.16 -3.20
N LEU A 279 19.69 3.86 -2.94
CA LEU A 279 18.96 4.67 -3.90
C LEU A 279 18.95 6.12 -3.46
N ALA A 280 18.98 7.03 -4.44
CA ALA A 280 18.79 8.46 -4.22
C ALA A 280 17.29 8.80 -4.09
N SER A 281 16.43 8.14 -4.88
CA SER A 281 14.97 8.33 -4.85
C SER A 281 14.23 7.01 -4.95
N ILE A 282 12.96 7.01 -4.58
CA ILE A 282 12.11 5.81 -4.70
C ILE A 282 11.81 5.48 -6.16
N GLY A 283 11.70 6.49 -7.03
CA GLY A 283 11.50 6.30 -8.48
C GLY A 283 12.68 5.62 -9.17
N GLU A 284 13.92 5.89 -8.72
CA GLU A 284 15.11 5.14 -9.17
C GLU A 284 14.96 3.65 -8.87
N GLY A 285 14.39 3.31 -7.70
CA GLY A 285 14.12 1.93 -7.32
C GLY A 285 13.16 1.23 -8.28
N GLY A 286 12.08 1.90 -8.68
CA GLY A 286 11.15 1.39 -9.69
C GLY A 286 11.83 1.10 -11.03
N ALA A 287 12.62 2.04 -11.53
CA ALA A 287 13.41 1.84 -12.76
C ALA A 287 14.35 0.63 -12.65
N LEU A 288 15.10 0.50 -11.55
CA LEU A 288 15.99 -0.64 -11.32
C LEU A 288 15.23 -1.99 -11.19
N GLN A 289 14.01 -1.99 -10.66
CA GLN A 289 13.16 -3.18 -10.65
C GLN A 289 12.70 -3.56 -12.07
N ALA A 290 12.27 -2.59 -12.87
CA ALA A 290 11.87 -2.81 -14.26
C ALA A 290 13.05 -3.39 -15.08
N GLU A 291 14.28 -2.94 -14.82
CA GLU A 291 15.52 -3.46 -15.40
C GLU A 291 16.00 -4.78 -14.77
N ARG A 292 15.33 -5.31 -13.75
CA ARG A 292 15.71 -6.52 -12.99
C ARG A 292 17.10 -6.41 -12.32
N ARG A 293 17.52 -5.20 -11.99
CA ARG A 293 18.77 -4.94 -11.27
C ARG A 293 18.62 -5.09 -9.76
N ILE A 294 17.40 -4.95 -9.25
CA ILE A 294 17.00 -5.26 -7.88
C ILE A 294 15.78 -6.22 -7.90
N ASP A 295 15.70 -7.06 -6.88
CA ASP A 295 14.66 -8.09 -6.75
C ASP A 295 13.46 -7.58 -5.95
N ALA A 296 13.69 -6.62 -5.05
CA ALA A 296 12.66 -6.00 -4.21
C ALA A 296 13.02 -4.54 -3.91
N LEU A 297 12.01 -3.72 -3.67
CA LEU A 297 12.15 -2.34 -3.22
C LEU A 297 11.50 -2.22 -1.84
N LEU A 298 12.26 -1.79 -0.84
CA LEU A 298 11.79 -1.59 0.54
C LEU A 298 11.70 -0.08 0.82
N GLY A 299 10.53 0.38 1.24
CA GLY A 299 10.27 1.78 1.50
C GLY A 299 9.03 2.00 2.37
N ASP A 300 8.68 3.25 2.61
CA ASP A 300 7.44 3.60 3.28
C ASP A 300 6.24 3.17 2.42
N ASN A 301 5.21 2.61 3.04
CA ASN A 301 4.03 2.10 2.35
C ASN A 301 3.35 3.18 1.48
N LEU A 302 3.24 4.41 1.99
CA LEU A 302 2.68 5.54 1.24
C LEU A 302 3.49 5.84 -0.04
N GLN A 303 4.83 5.81 0.03
CA GLN A 303 5.70 6.08 -1.11
C GLN A 303 5.64 4.95 -2.15
N LEU A 304 5.62 3.70 -1.69
CA LEU A 304 5.50 2.54 -2.58
C LEU A 304 4.12 2.45 -3.23
N SER A 305 3.05 2.77 -2.49
CA SER A 305 1.69 2.85 -3.06
C SER A 305 1.58 3.93 -4.15
N TYR A 306 2.23 5.07 -3.95
CA TYR A 306 2.31 6.11 -4.98
C TYR A 306 3.06 5.64 -6.23
N LEU A 307 4.22 4.99 -6.04
CA LEU A 307 5.03 4.45 -7.14
C LEU A 307 4.29 3.34 -7.89
N LEU A 308 3.58 2.48 -7.17
CA LEU A 308 2.77 1.39 -7.73
C LEU A 308 1.78 1.94 -8.76
N LEU A 309 1.04 2.99 -8.42
CA LEU A 309 0.08 3.62 -9.33
C LEU A 309 0.74 4.23 -10.57
N GLN A 310 1.96 4.76 -10.44
CA GLN A 310 2.71 5.28 -11.58
C GLN A 310 3.20 4.16 -12.52
N GLU A 311 3.72 3.08 -11.97
CA GLU A 311 4.23 1.94 -12.74
C GLU A 311 3.12 1.15 -13.42
N GLU A 312 1.96 0.98 -12.78
CA GLU A 312 0.77 0.39 -13.40
C GLU A 312 0.35 1.19 -14.64
N ALA A 313 0.36 2.51 -14.55
CA ALA A 313 0.03 3.40 -15.67
C ALA A 313 1.06 3.27 -16.83
N MET A 314 2.29 2.88 -16.57
CA MET A 314 3.32 2.59 -17.57
C MET A 314 3.25 1.15 -18.11
N GLY A 315 2.32 0.33 -17.64
CA GLY A 315 2.10 -1.04 -18.11
C GLY A 315 2.97 -2.10 -17.44
N PHE A 316 3.66 -1.76 -16.35
CA PHE A 316 4.29 -2.72 -15.45
C PHE A 316 3.24 -3.39 -14.57
N LEU A 317 3.63 -4.47 -13.89
CA LEU A 317 2.79 -5.20 -12.94
C LEU A 317 3.47 -5.19 -11.56
N PRO A 318 3.54 -4.00 -10.92
CA PRO A 318 4.04 -3.89 -9.57
C PRO A 318 3.02 -4.46 -8.58
N SER A 319 3.49 -4.95 -7.47
CA SER A 319 2.64 -5.35 -6.34
C SER A 319 3.36 -5.14 -5.03
N LEU A 320 2.60 -4.76 -3.99
CA LEU A 320 3.10 -4.78 -2.63
C LEU A 320 3.12 -6.22 -2.14
N ALA A 321 4.31 -6.75 -1.94
CA ALA A 321 4.52 -8.13 -1.51
C ALA A 321 4.30 -8.29 -0.01
N LEU A 322 4.65 -7.27 0.75
CA LEU A 322 4.54 -7.24 2.20
C LEU A 322 4.26 -5.81 2.64
N GLU A 323 3.29 -5.64 3.53
CA GLU A 323 2.90 -4.35 4.09
C GLU A 323 2.91 -4.41 5.62
N GLY A 324 2.87 -3.23 6.26
CA GLY A 324 2.76 -3.13 7.72
C GLY A 324 4.01 -3.58 8.48
N ILE A 325 5.18 -3.57 7.84
CA ILE A 325 6.44 -3.84 8.51
C ILE A 325 6.77 -2.64 9.39
N ARG A 326 6.97 -2.87 10.70
CA ARG A 326 7.29 -1.82 11.66
C ARG A 326 6.42 -0.58 11.46
N PRO A 327 5.13 -0.63 11.84
CA PRO A 327 4.30 0.57 11.81
C PRO A 327 4.94 1.65 12.66
N GLU A 328 5.17 2.82 12.08
CA GLU A 328 5.77 3.98 12.70
C GLU A 328 4.91 5.21 12.47
N SER A 329 4.86 6.08 13.49
CA SER A 329 4.22 7.37 13.34
C SER A 329 5.08 8.29 12.47
N GLN A 330 4.46 9.13 11.67
CA GLN A 330 5.13 10.17 10.88
C GLN A 330 4.79 11.55 11.43
N ALA A 331 5.83 12.37 11.64
CA ALA A 331 5.74 13.68 12.25
C ALA A 331 6.73 14.68 11.62
N PHE A 332 6.55 15.97 11.90
CA PHE A 332 7.57 16.98 11.66
C PHE A 332 8.62 16.93 12.79
N ALA A 333 9.81 17.44 12.54
CA ALA A 333 10.81 17.56 13.59
C ALA A 333 11.10 19.03 13.89
N TYR A 334 11.30 19.36 15.16
CA TYR A 334 11.52 20.70 15.67
C TYR A 334 12.98 20.92 16.06
N ALA A 335 13.46 22.12 15.80
CA ALA A 335 14.72 22.55 16.39
C ALA A 335 14.60 22.59 17.93
N PRO A 336 15.67 22.27 18.68
CA PRO A 336 15.67 22.38 20.13
C PRO A 336 15.35 23.83 20.61
N ALA A 337 15.77 24.80 19.82
CA ALA A 337 15.57 26.23 20.13
C ALA A 337 14.16 26.75 19.74
N LEU A 338 13.31 25.95 19.08
CA LEU A 338 11.95 26.37 18.73
C LEU A 338 11.16 26.63 20.03
N PRO A 339 10.58 27.85 20.22
CA PRO A 339 9.79 28.16 21.40
C PRO A 339 8.65 27.13 21.61
N GLU A 340 8.46 26.70 22.84
CA GLU A 340 7.46 25.69 23.16
C GLU A 340 6.03 26.16 22.84
N ALA A 341 5.75 27.45 23.03
CA ALA A 341 4.48 28.04 22.63
C ALA A 341 4.21 27.89 21.12
N THR A 342 5.24 28.07 20.28
CA THR A 342 5.12 27.86 18.82
C THR A 342 4.93 26.39 18.47
N ALA A 343 5.70 25.49 19.08
CA ALA A 343 5.54 24.06 18.89
C ALA A 343 4.12 23.59 19.27
N ASN A 344 3.62 24.04 20.43
CA ASN A 344 2.26 23.70 20.90
C ASN A 344 1.17 24.22 19.94
N ARG A 345 1.33 25.41 19.35
CA ARG A 345 0.41 25.92 18.33
C ARG A 345 0.39 25.03 17.09
N ILE A 346 1.57 24.64 16.59
CA ILE A 346 1.70 23.71 15.45
C ILE A 346 1.03 22.37 15.78
N ASP A 347 1.26 21.81 16.95
CA ASP A 347 0.69 20.54 17.39
C ASP A 347 -0.84 20.60 17.55
N GLN A 348 -1.38 21.72 18.07
CA GLN A 348 -2.83 21.96 18.14
C GLN A 348 -3.44 22.04 16.74
N ALA A 349 -2.80 22.75 15.81
CA ALA A 349 -3.25 22.82 14.42
C ALA A 349 -3.24 21.44 13.74
N ILE A 350 -2.18 20.64 13.90
CA ILE A 350 -2.11 19.27 13.41
C ILE A 350 -3.28 18.44 13.98
N SER A 351 -3.51 18.53 15.30
CA SER A 351 -4.61 17.82 15.96
C SER A 351 -5.98 18.22 15.41
N ALA A 352 -6.20 19.53 15.19
CA ALA A 352 -7.46 20.03 14.62
C ALA A 352 -7.66 19.55 13.18
N LEU A 353 -6.62 19.59 12.34
CA LEU A 353 -6.66 19.12 10.96
C LEU A 353 -6.85 17.60 10.86
N LYS A 354 -6.31 16.82 11.80
CA LYS A 354 -6.61 15.37 11.91
C LYS A 354 -8.08 15.12 12.23
N ARG A 355 -8.61 15.80 13.25
CA ARG A 355 -10.01 15.63 13.68
C ARG A 355 -11.03 16.04 12.62
N SER A 356 -10.72 17.07 11.83
CA SER A 356 -11.57 17.53 10.72
C SER A 356 -11.50 16.67 9.47
N GLY A 357 -10.62 15.63 9.43
CA GLY A 357 -10.45 14.76 8.28
C GLY A 357 -9.55 15.30 7.17
N VAL A 358 -9.03 16.54 7.30
CA VAL A 358 -8.19 17.19 6.28
C VAL A 358 -6.93 16.38 6.00
N VAL A 359 -6.29 15.79 7.02
CA VAL A 359 -5.10 14.94 6.82
C VAL A 359 -5.42 13.72 5.95
N SER A 360 -6.58 13.08 6.17
CA SER A 360 -7.03 11.93 5.38
C SER A 360 -7.31 12.32 3.92
N GLU A 361 -7.94 13.49 3.72
CA GLU A 361 -8.17 14.04 2.38
C GLU A 361 -6.85 14.34 1.66
N LEU A 362 -5.91 15.02 2.32
CA LEU A 362 -4.59 15.32 1.76
C LEU A 362 -3.82 14.03 1.41
N ARG A 363 -3.91 13.00 2.26
CA ARG A 363 -3.30 11.69 1.99
C ARG A 363 -3.89 11.06 0.73
N GLN A 364 -5.21 11.04 0.60
CA GLN A 364 -5.90 10.51 -0.58
C GLN A 364 -5.51 11.30 -1.84
N GLN A 365 -5.52 12.62 -1.77
CA GLN A 365 -5.10 13.48 -2.89
C GLN A 365 -3.64 13.24 -3.28
N ALA A 366 -2.73 13.11 -2.31
CA ALA A 366 -1.32 12.85 -2.56
C ALA A 366 -1.11 11.50 -3.26
N THR A 367 -1.86 10.47 -2.89
CA THR A 367 -1.79 9.14 -3.52
C THR A 367 -2.36 9.19 -4.94
N THR A 368 -3.53 9.81 -5.14
CA THR A 368 -4.19 9.89 -6.47
C THR A 368 -3.43 10.76 -7.46
N ARG A 369 -2.68 11.78 -7.03
CA ARG A 369 -1.79 12.57 -7.90
C ARG A 369 -0.72 11.71 -8.59
N GLY A 370 -0.38 10.56 -8.05
CA GLY A 370 0.48 9.56 -8.69
C GLY A 370 -0.15 8.87 -9.89
N ASN A 371 -1.48 8.95 -10.06
CA ASN A 371 -2.18 8.33 -11.19
C ASN A 371 -2.32 9.31 -12.36
N PRO A 372 -1.56 9.15 -13.47
CA PRO A 372 -1.67 10.02 -14.64
C PRO A 372 -3.05 9.98 -15.31
N GLN A 373 -3.85 8.91 -15.08
CA GLN A 373 -5.20 8.75 -15.64
C GLN A 373 -6.27 9.51 -14.82
N ALA A 374 -5.92 10.00 -13.63
CA ALA A 374 -6.83 10.79 -12.80
C ALA A 374 -6.74 12.32 -13.08
N ARG A 375 -5.91 12.73 -14.03
CA ARG A 375 -5.77 14.09 -14.56
C ARG A 375 -6.53 14.19 -15.87
#